data_f089b11295c1b30c56a735712d660ab2
#
_entry.id   f089b11295c1b30c56a735712d660ab2
#
_cell.length_a   1.000
_cell.length_b   1.000
_cell.length_c   1.000
_cell.angle_alpha   90.00
_cell.angle_beta   90.00
_cell.angle_gamma   90.00
#
_symmetry.space_group_name_H-M   'P 1'
#
loop_
_entity.id
_entity.type
_entity.pdbx_description
1 polymer ?
#
loop_
_entity_poly.entity_id
_entity_poly.type
_entity_poly.pdbx_seq_one_letter_code
_entity_poly.pdbx_strand_id
1 'polypeptide(L)'
;DRNGENPLWADNEPYYDDFYAIWDTYRTSSPLITLIDPKRETDIVRSLINIYKRDGYMPDARSGNCNGRTQGGSNAEIVIADAFVKGLEGIDYELGLQAMLKDATICPGDRHEAEGRGGLTHYLQLGYIPYGIPRAGNRTVEYSYCDYAIASVAKGLGKEDLYQHYLKQSGNWKNLWRDDYEHAGAKGFILPRDEKGNWLDEITFGKSNIQKPTFTYTPVTFEGPWYTPWWDMFFYEASSWEYSLSIPHDVPGLIEKCGGAEKFEARLDIFFDRGFFNVNNEPSFLSPCLYHWLEKPYRSSDRIHEIIAKNYNDGPIGLPGNDDSGAMSSWLAFHMMGLYPNAGQDYYLINTPLLEETIFRLDNGKTFKISTQGLSDKNRYIQSVTLNGETYPYSAIRHKDIITGGELILKMGKKPSEWGKQLLLNEENEKL
;
A
#
# COMPACT_ATOMS: atom_id res chain seq x y z
N ASP A 1 7.96 -11.43 -25.95
CA ASP A 1 9.28 -11.40 -26.49
C ASP A 1 10.28 -10.93 -25.44
N ARG A 2 11.22 -11.80 -25.08
CA ARG A 2 12.21 -11.55 -24.01
C ARG A 2 13.21 -10.44 -24.35
N ASN A 3 13.21 -9.96 -25.58
CA ASN A 3 14.08 -8.88 -26.02
C ASN A 3 13.39 -7.50 -25.93
N GLY A 4 12.23 -7.43 -25.29
CA GLY A 4 11.54 -6.17 -25.06
C GLY A 4 10.61 -5.72 -26.17
N GLU A 5 10.42 -6.55 -27.20
CA GLU A 5 9.46 -6.28 -28.26
C GLU A 5 8.48 -7.44 -28.35
N ASN A 6 7.36 -7.33 -27.69
CA ASN A 6 6.34 -8.36 -27.79
C ASN A 6 5.63 -8.29 -29.12
N PRO A 7 5.36 -9.42 -29.76
CA PRO A 7 4.26 -9.47 -30.68
C PRO A 7 2.97 -9.13 -29.91
N LEU A 8 2.13 -8.29 -30.49
CA LEU A 8 0.80 -8.07 -29.95
C LEU A 8 0.07 -9.41 -29.93
N TRP A 9 -0.44 -9.78 -28.78
CA TRP A 9 -1.24 -10.99 -28.64
C TRP A 9 -2.60 -10.77 -29.29
N ALA A 10 -2.94 -11.66 -30.22
CA ALA A 10 -4.25 -11.63 -30.84
C ALA A 10 -5.20 -12.57 -30.08
N ASP A 11 -5.94 -12.03 -29.13
CA ASP A 11 -7.03 -12.71 -28.44
C ASP A 11 -8.16 -11.71 -28.11
N ASN A 12 -9.16 -12.16 -27.39
CA ASN A 12 -10.31 -11.34 -27.01
C ASN A 12 -10.14 -10.66 -25.65
N GLU A 13 -8.98 -10.82 -25.00
CA GLU A 13 -8.69 -10.16 -23.73
C GLU A 13 -8.34 -8.68 -23.96
N PRO A 14 -8.67 -7.81 -22.99
CA PRO A 14 -8.22 -6.43 -23.01
C PRO A 14 -6.71 -6.36 -23.08
N TYR A 15 -6.20 -5.40 -23.81
CA TYR A 15 -4.78 -5.10 -23.85
C TYR A 15 -4.50 -3.81 -23.10
N TYR A 16 -3.73 -3.93 -22.02
CA TYR A 16 -3.17 -2.83 -21.25
C TYR A 16 -1.73 -3.20 -20.88
N ASP A 17 -0.78 -2.30 -21.07
CA ASP A 17 0.63 -2.62 -20.92
C ASP A 17 1.44 -1.49 -20.24
N ASP A 18 0.77 -0.59 -19.56
CA ASP A 18 1.41 0.49 -18.82
C ASP A 18 1.35 0.21 -17.31
N PHE A 19 2.07 -0.83 -16.89
CA PHE A 19 2.27 -1.19 -15.49
C PHE A 19 3.63 -0.70 -14.99
N TYR A 20 4.00 0.49 -15.40
CA TYR A 20 5.31 1.09 -15.11
C TYR A 20 5.62 1.12 -13.62
N ALA A 21 4.63 1.38 -12.77
CA ALA A 21 4.79 1.64 -11.35
C ALA A 21 3.71 0.95 -10.49
N ILE A 22 3.57 -0.40 -10.57
CA ILE A 22 2.54 -1.11 -9.77
C ILE A 22 2.81 -0.95 -8.27
N TRP A 23 4.07 -0.93 -7.84
CA TRP A 23 4.46 -0.70 -6.46
C TRP A 23 3.89 0.61 -5.86
N ASP A 24 3.62 1.59 -6.72
CA ASP A 24 3.02 2.88 -6.39
C ASP A 24 1.50 2.86 -6.58
N THR A 25 1.06 2.43 -7.77
CA THR A 25 -0.34 2.56 -8.20
C THR A 25 -1.30 1.71 -7.39
N TYR A 26 -0.89 0.55 -6.89
CA TYR A 26 -1.76 -0.30 -6.09
C TYR A 26 -2.26 0.40 -4.81
N ARG A 27 -1.49 1.38 -4.29
CA ARG A 27 -1.80 2.07 -3.03
C ARG A 27 -2.96 3.04 -3.17
N THR A 28 -3.10 3.67 -4.32
CA THR A 28 -4.09 4.74 -4.53
C THR A 28 -4.71 4.77 -5.91
N SER A 29 -3.94 4.74 -7.01
CA SER A 29 -4.47 4.88 -8.38
C SER A 29 -5.43 3.75 -8.72
N SER A 30 -5.04 2.51 -8.52
CA SER A 30 -5.86 1.34 -8.78
C SER A 30 -7.15 1.34 -7.93
N PRO A 31 -7.11 1.58 -6.60
CA PRO A 31 -8.32 1.78 -5.81
C PRO A 31 -9.20 2.95 -6.26
N LEU A 32 -8.62 4.03 -6.78
CA LEU A 32 -9.40 5.16 -7.31
C LEU A 32 -10.11 4.76 -8.60
N ILE A 33 -9.42 4.11 -9.53
CA ILE A 33 -10.01 3.62 -10.79
C ILE A 33 -11.11 2.60 -10.46
N THR A 34 -10.90 1.68 -9.52
CA THR A 34 -11.92 0.75 -9.03
C THR A 34 -13.19 1.49 -8.60
N LEU A 35 -13.07 2.66 -7.97
CA LEU A 35 -14.20 3.42 -7.46
C LEU A 35 -14.92 4.23 -8.54
N ILE A 36 -14.18 4.82 -9.49
CA ILE A 36 -14.74 5.79 -10.46
C ILE A 36 -14.91 5.22 -11.88
N ASP A 37 -14.17 4.18 -12.23
CA ASP A 37 -14.24 3.48 -13.54
C ASP A 37 -13.94 1.98 -13.35
N PRO A 38 -14.83 1.23 -12.66
CA PRO A 38 -14.61 -0.19 -12.35
C PRO A 38 -14.43 -1.06 -13.60
N LYS A 39 -15.03 -0.65 -14.73
CA LYS A 39 -14.84 -1.34 -16.01
C LYS A 39 -13.40 -1.24 -16.48
N ARG A 40 -12.79 -0.06 -16.38
CA ARG A 40 -11.38 0.15 -16.71
C ARG A 40 -10.48 -0.69 -15.82
N GLU A 41 -10.73 -0.72 -14.52
CA GLU A 41 -9.94 -1.56 -13.61
C GLU A 41 -10.11 -3.05 -13.90
N THR A 42 -11.33 -3.50 -14.23
CA THR A 42 -11.56 -4.87 -14.71
C THR A 42 -10.69 -5.20 -15.91
N ASP A 43 -10.62 -4.30 -16.91
CA ASP A 43 -9.78 -4.48 -18.10
C ASP A 43 -8.28 -4.52 -17.76
N ILE A 44 -7.83 -3.68 -16.81
CA ILE A 44 -6.45 -3.67 -16.31
C ILE A 44 -6.11 -4.99 -15.62
N VAL A 45 -6.95 -5.47 -14.71
CA VAL A 45 -6.72 -6.74 -13.99
C VAL A 45 -6.72 -7.93 -14.95
N ARG A 46 -7.66 -7.97 -15.90
CA ARG A 46 -7.68 -9.01 -16.94
C ARG A 46 -6.42 -9.00 -17.78
N SER A 47 -5.91 -7.82 -18.10
CA SER A 47 -4.64 -7.69 -18.82
C SER A 47 -3.45 -8.19 -18.01
N LEU A 48 -3.37 -7.92 -16.69
CA LEU A 48 -2.35 -8.51 -15.80
C LEU A 48 -2.37 -10.04 -15.84
N ILE A 49 -3.55 -10.64 -15.71
CA ILE A 49 -3.73 -12.08 -15.77
C ILE A 49 -3.35 -12.64 -17.16
N ASN A 50 -3.65 -11.89 -18.24
CA ASN A 50 -3.28 -12.29 -19.58
C ASN A 50 -1.76 -12.22 -19.82
N ILE A 51 -1.06 -11.26 -19.23
CA ILE A 51 0.41 -11.22 -19.23
C ILE A 51 0.98 -12.48 -18.57
N TYR A 52 0.47 -12.88 -17.40
CA TYR A 52 0.85 -14.16 -16.79
C TYR A 52 0.65 -15.36 -17.74
N LYS A 53 -0.48 -15.46 -18.45
CA LYS A 53 -0.73 -16.55 -19.42
C LYS A 53 0.29 -16.60 -20.55
N ARG A 54 0.81 -15.44 -20.96
CA ARG A 54 1.70 -15.29 -22.13
C ARG A 54 3.17 -15.36 -21.74
N ASP A 55 3.56 -14.66 -20.68
CA ASP A 55 4.96 -14.54 -20.25
C ASP A 55 5.31 -15.48 -19.09
N GLY A 56 4.31 -16.03 -18.39
CA GLY A 56 4.48 -16.99 -17.31
C GLY A 56 4.58 -16.39 -15.91
N TYR A 57 4.64 -15.06 -15.78
CA TYR A 57 4.64 -14.27 -14.52
C TYR A 57 3.86 -13.00 -14.71
N MET A 58 3.32 -12.46 -13.62
CA MET A 58 2.80 -11.10 -13.62
C MET A 58 3.97 -10.10 -13.54
N PRO A 59 3.83 -8.89 -14.12
CA PRO A 59 4.85 -7.86 -13.99
C PRO A 59 4.76 -7.15 -12.65
N ASP A 60 5.89 -6.62 -12.17
CA ASP A 60 5.95 -5.58 -11.13
C ASP A 60 6.21 -4.18 -11.73
N ALA A 61 6.99 -4.13 -12.81
CA ALA A 61 7.17 -2.94 -13.63
C ALA A 61 7.19 -3.34 -15.11
N ARG A 62 6.27 -2.79 -15.90
CA ARG A 62 6.14 -3.10 -17.34
C ARG A 62 5.71 -1.89 -18.12
N SER A 63 6.32 -1.67 -19.26
CA SER A 63 5.93 -0.65 -20.21
C SER A 63 6.37 -1.04 -21.62
N GLY A 64 5.54 -0.72 -22.64
CA GLY A 64 5.87 -0.98 -24.03
C GLY A 64 6.14 -2.46 -24.31
N ASN A 65 5.32 -3.37 -23.80
CA ASN A 65 5.48 -4.83 -23.92
C ASN A 65 6.76 -5.40 -23.30
N CYS A 66 7.44 -4.68 -22.43
CA CYS A 66 8.70 -5.08 -21.84
C CYS A 66 8.62 -5.06 -20.32
N ASN A 67 8.90 -6.19 -19.66
CA ASN A 67 9.10 -6.19 -18.24
C ASN A 67 10.38 -5.44 -17.91
N GLY A 68 10.24 -4.39 -17.11
CA GLY A 68 11.34 -3.62 -16.56
C GLY A 68 11.93 -4.30 -15.33
N ARG A 69 12.78 -3.56 -14.63
CA ARG A 69 13.28 -4.01 -13.34
C ARG A 69 12.19 -3.89 -12.30
N THR A 70 11.99 -4.94 -11.51
CA THR A 70 11.05 -4.90 -10.39
C THR A 70 11.42 -3.78 -9.42
N GLN A 71 10.41 -3.09 -8.88
CA GLN A 71 10.61 -2.04 -7.90
C GLN A 71 10.83 -2.65 -6.51
N GLY A 72 9.82 -2.83 -5.72
CA GLY A 72 10.00 -3.25 -4.35
C GLY A 72 9.20 -4.47 -3.92
N GLY A 73 8.32 -4.97 -4.78
CA GLY A 73 7.39 -6.02 -4.42
C GLY A 73 7.01 -6.91 -5.59
N SER A 74 5.88 -7.53 -5.46
CA SER A 74 5.18 -8.35 -6.44
C SER A 74 3.71 -7.91 -6.39
N ASN A 75 3.50 -6.59 -6.49
CA ASN A 75 2.29 -5.92 -6.01
C ASN A 75 1.07 -6.11 -6.93
N ALA A 76 1.22 -6.78 -8.07
CA ALA A 76 0.11 -7.25 -8.91
C ALA A 76 -0.89 -8.11 -8.11
N GLU A 77 -0.41 -8.87 -7.12
CA GLU A 77 -1.25 -9.65 -6.21
C GLU A 77 -2.23 -8.77 -5.43
N ILE A 78 -1.76 -7.58 -4.99
CA ILE A 78 -2.61 -6.65 -4.23
C ILE A 78 -3.67 -6.04 -5.14
N VAL A 79 -3.34 -5.72 -6.39
CA VAL A 79 -4.29 -5.21 -7.39
C VAL A 79 -5.41 -6.22 -7.65
N ILE A 80 -5.05 -7.50 -7.84
CA ILE A 80 -6.06 -8.58 -8.04
C ILE A 80 -6.93 -8.73 -6.79
N ALA A 81 -6.31 -8.73 -5.59
CA ALA A 81 -7.05 -8.86 -4.33
C ALA A 81 -7.98 -7.66 -4.09
N ASP A 82 -7.56 -6.44 -4.41
CA ASP A 82 -8.38 -5.24 -4.30
C ASP A 82 -9.64 -5.34 -5.17
N ALA A 83 -9.47 -5.75 -6.43
CA ALA A 83 -10.58 -5.99 -7.35
C ALA A 83 -11.52 -7.10 -6.83
N PHE A 84 -10.95 -8.18 -6.29
CA PHE A 84 -11.69 -9.31 -5.75
C PHE A 84 -12.56 -8.93 -4.55
N VAL A 85 -11.96 -8.33 -3.52
CA VAL A 85 -12.67 -8.00 -2.28
C VAL A 85 -13.70 -6.88 -2.48
N LYS A 86 -13.52 -6.04 -3.49
CA LYS A 86 -14.46 -5.00 -3.91
C LYS A 86 -15.53 -5.49 -4.89
N GLY A 87 -15.45 -6.76 -5.30
CA GLY A 87 -16.50 -7.43 -6.08
C GLY A 87 -16.54 -7.05 -7.55
N LEU A 88 -15.39 -6.70 -8.17
CA LEU A 88 -15.34 -6.47 -9.62
C LEU A 88 -15.68 -7.76 -10.37
N GLU A 89 -16.62 -7.68 -11.30
CA GLU A 89 -17.09 -8.81 -12.09
C GLU A 89 -16.33 -8.94 -13.42
N GLY A 90 -16.43 -10.12 -14.05
CA GLY A 90 -15.85 -10.38 -15.38
C GLY A 90 -14.35 -10.71 -15.36
N ILE A 91 -13.78 -11.00 -14.21
CA ILE A 91 -12.38 -11.40 -14.00
C ILE A 91 -12.34 -12.89 -13.64
N ASP A 92 -11.43 -13.65 -14.24
CA ASP A 92 -11.15 -15.04 -13.85
C ASP A 92 -10.23 -15.07 -12.62
N TYR A 93 -10.82 -15.01 -11.43
CA TYR A 93 -10.08 -15.00 -10.18
C TYR A 93 -9.43 -16.34 -9.84
N GLU A 94 -9.91 -17.47 -10.36
CA GLU A 94 -9.21 -18.75 -10.21
C GLU A 94 -7.88 -18.73 -10.97
N LEU A 95 -7.87 -18.19 -12.18
CA LEU A 95 -6.64 -17.98 -12.94
C LEU A 95 -5.78 -16.88 -12.31
N GLY A 96 -6.39 -15.81 -11.81
CA GLY A 96 -5.71 -14.75 -11.04
C GLY A 96 -4.96 -15.33 -9.84
N LEU A 97 -5.62 -16.19 -9.05
CA LEU A 97 -4.98 -16.87 -7.93
C LEU A 97 -3.80 -17.76 -8.39
N GLN A 98 -3.93 -18.46 -9.53
CA GLN A 98 -2.81 -19.23 -10.08
C GLN A 98 -1.62 -18.33 -10.44
N ALA A 99 -1.86 -17.15 -11.02
CA ALA A 99 -0.82 -16.18 -11.32
C ALA A 99 -0.11 -15.69 -10.04
N MET A 100 -0.89 -15.32 -9.01
CA MET A 100 -0.36 -14.91 -7.70
C MET A 100 0.50 -16.01 -7.07
N LEU A 101 0.02 -17.26 -7.10
CA LEU A 101 0.74 -18.42 -6.58
C LEU A 101 2.03 -18.70 -7.37
N LYS A 102 2.03 -18.47 -8.68
CA LYS A 102 3.23 -18.62 -9.51
C LYS A 102 4.33 -17.67 -9.05
N ASP A 103 4.00 -16.40 -8.87
CA ASP A 103 4.95 -15.39 -8.41
C ASP A 103 5.45 -15.69 -6.98
N ALA A 104 4.59 -16.21 -6.12
CA ALA A 104 4.89 -16.51 -4.72
C ALA A 104 5.66 -17.82 -4.49
N THR A 105 5.69 -18.76 -5.45
CA THR A 105 6.23 -20.10 -5.21
C THR A 105 7.33 -20.54 -6.18
N ILE A 106 7.40 -19.94 -7.37
CA ILE A 106 8.34 -20.39 -8.41
C ILE A 106 9.33 -19.27 -8.71
N CYS A 107 10.61 -19.53 -8.41
CA CYS A 107 11.68 -18.59 -8.75
C CYS A 107 11.82 -18.45 -10.26
N PRO A 108 11.83 -17.23 -10.83
CA PRO A 108 11.98 -17.00 -12.26
C PRO A 108 13.42 -17.20 -12.80
N GLY A 109 14.33 -17.75 -11.99
CA GLY A 109 15.72 -17.99 -12.38
C GLY A 109 16.48 -16.70 -12.64
N ASP A 110 17.15 -16.61 -13.79
CA ASP A 110 17.98 -15.46 -14.15
C ASP A 110 17.15 -14.17 -14.40
N ARG A 111 15.82 -14.27 -14.47
CA ARG A 111 14.90 -13.15 -14.67
C ARG A 111 14.34 -12.55 -13.38
N HIS A 112 14.83 -12.98 -12.21
CA HIS A 112 14.32 -12.58 -10.89
C HIS A 112 14.34 -11.07 -10.59
N GLU A 113 15.05 -10.27 -11.40
CA GLU A 113 15.05 -8.81 -11.31
C GLU A 113 13.98 -8.15 -12.20
N ALA A 114 13.31 -8.92 -13.05
CA ALA A 114 12.29 -8.42 -13.96
C ALA A 114 10.92 -9.09 -13.78
N GLU A 115 10.85 -10.24 -13.13
CA GLU A 115 9.64 -11.05 -12.99
C GLU A 115 9.58 -11.75 -11.64
N GLY A 116 8.37 -12.06 -11.19
CA GLY A 116 8.11 -12.78 -9.96
C GLY A 116 8.74 -12.12 -8.74
N ARG A 117 9.18 -12.94 -7.77
CA ARG A 117 9.73 -12.45 -6.51
C ARG A 117 11.26 -12.66 -6.44
N GLY A 118 12.01 -11.56 -6.45
CA GLY A 118 13.47 -11.59 -6.21
C GLY A 118 13.78 -12.03 -4.78
N GLY A 119 14.78 -12.94 -4.63
CA GLY A 119 15.14 -13.49 -3.32
C GLY A 119 14.16 -14.54 -2.77
N LEU A 120 13.24 -15.06 -3.61
CA LEU A 120 12.16 -15.96 -3.22
C LEU A 120 12.65 -17.21 -2.48
N THR A 121 13.75 -17.82 -2.91
CA THR A 121 14.29 -19.04 -2.25
C THR A 121 14.58 -18.77 -0.77
N HIS A 122 15.20 -17.64 -0.45
CA HIS A 122 15.48 -17.25 0.93
C HIS A 122 14.20 -16.90 1.69
N TYR A 123 13.29 -16.18 1.05
CA TYR A 123 12.00 -15.85 1.66
C TYR A 123 11.21 -17.09 2.08
N LEU A 124 11.16 -18.11 1.23
CA LEU A 124 10.48 -19.38 1.54
C LEU A 124 11.18 -20.18 2.64
N GLN A 125 12.52 -20.13 2.70
CA GLN A 125 13.29 -20.90 3.68
C GLN A 125 13.41 -20.22 5.03
N LEU A 126 13.61 -18.91 5.06
CA LEU A 126 13.94 -18.14 6.25
C LEU A 126 12.75 -17.32 6.76
N GLY A 127 11.72 -17.10 5.93
CA GLY A 127 10.65 -16.15 6.20
C GLY A 127 11.09 -14.70 6.05
N TYR A 128 12.25 -14.43 5.47
CA TYR A 128 12.74 -13.10 5.13
C TYR A 128 13.83 -13.18 4.06
N ILE A 129 14.11 -12.05 3.43
CA ILE A 129 15.21 -11.94 2.47
C ILE A 129 16.43 -11.37 3.20
N PRO A 130 17.57 -12.10 3.22
CA PRO A 130 18.75 -11.65 3.95
C PRO A 130 19.46 -10.51 3.25
N TYR A 131 20.20 -9.73 4.04
CA TYR A 131 21.12 -8.72 3.53
C TYR A 131 22.11 -9.34 2.53
N GLY A 132 22.39 -8.60 1.46
CA GLY A 132 23.21 -9.07 0.32
C GLY A 132 22.40 -9.29 -0.95
N ILE A 133 21.08 -9.44 -0.81
CA ILE A 133 20.11 -9.38 -1.92
C ILE A 133 19.59 -7.96 -2.01
N PRO A 134 19.56 -7.33 -3.21
CA PRO A 134 19.03 -5.97 -3.37
C PRO A 134 17.61 -5.85 -2.83
N ARG A 135 17.30 -4.74 -2.17
CA ARG A 135 15.95 -4.41 -1.69
C ARG A 135 15.37 -5.44 -0.71
N ALA A 136 16.24 -6.11 0.07
CA ALA A 136 15.83 -7.21 0.95
C ALA A 136 14.80 -6.78 2.00
N GLY A 137 14.92 -5.57 2.53
CA GLY A 137 14.02 -5.04 3.56
C GLY A 137 12.61 -4.81 3.03
N ASN A 138 12.47 -4.00 1.98
CA ASN A 138 11.15 -3.75 1.42
C ASN A 138 10.53 -4.99 0.77
N ARG A 139 11.30 -5.81 0.06
CA ARG A 139 10.80 -7.07 -0.52
C ARG A 139 10.20 -7.98 0.56
N THR A 140 10.85 -8.10 1.72
CA THR A 140 10.28 -8.92 2.82
C THR A 140 8.95 -8.35 3.32
N VAL A 141 8.84 -7.04 3.48
CA VAL A 141 7.61 -6.37 3.95
C VAL A 141 6.52 -6.44 2.88
N GLU A 142 6.83 -6.08 1.65
CA GLU A 142 5.87 -6.10 0.53
C GLU A 142 5.38 -7.52 0.24
N TYR A 143 6.26 -8.53 0.24
CA TYR A 143 5.81 -9.93 0.04
C TYR A 143 4.90 -10.42 1.16
N SER A 144 5.10 -9.95 2.40
CA SER A 144 4.17 -10.24 3.49
C SER A 144 2.77 -9.69 3.20
N TYR A 145 2.69 -8.51 2.60
CA TYR A 145 1.42 -7.93 2.17
C TYR A 145 0.82 -8.65 0.96
N CYS A 146 1.65 -9.02 -0.03
CA CYS A 146 1.23 -9.85 -1.16
C CYS A 146 0.71 -11.22 -0.70
N ASP A 147 1.31 -11.82 0.31
CA ASP A 147 0.84 -13.07 0.91
C ASP A 147 -0.53 -12.91 1.59
N TYR A 148 -0.78 -11.77 2.26
CA TYR A 148 -2.11 -11.42 2.75
C TYR A 148 -3.13 -11.29 1.60
N ALA A 149 -2.75 -10.68 0.48
CA ALA A 149 -3.58 -10.57 -0.70
C ALA A 149 -3.95 -11.95 -1.27
N ILE A 150 -2.96 -12.87 -1.38
CA ILE A 150 -3.21 -14.27 -1.77
C ILE A 150 -4.18 -14.94 -0.77
N ALA A 151 -3.97 -14.77 0.53
CA ALA A 151 -4.83 -15.33 1.55
C ALA A 151 -6.28 -14.83 1.39
N SER A 152 -6.48 -13.54 1.13
CA SER A 152 -7.80 -12.94 0.95
C SER A 152 -8.56 -13.52 -0.24
N VAL A 153 -7.88 -13.67 -1.39
CA VAL A 153 -8.48 -14.27 -2.59
C VAL A 153 -8.74 -15.77 -2.37
N ALA A 154 -7.78 -16.49 -1.78
CA ALA A 154 -7.92 -17.92 -1.49
C ALA A 154 -9.12 -18.20 -0.57
N LYS A 155 -9.29 -17.38 0.49
CA LYS A 155 -10.45 -17.46 1.39
C LYS A 155 -11.76 -17.30 0.64
N GLY A 156 -11.88 -16.25 -0.18
CA GLY A 156 -13.10 -15.96 -0.92
C GLY A 156 -13.43 -17.02 -1.98
N LEU A 157 -12.43 -17.72 -2.52
CA LEU A 157 -12.59 -18.85 -3.43
C LEU A 157 -12.73 -20.21 -2.70
N GLY A 158 -12.82 -20.23 -1.37
CA GLY A 158 -12.99 -21.46 -0.59
C GLY A 158 -11.76 -22.38 -0.55
N LYS A 159 -10.56 -21.85 -0.78
CA LYS A 159 -9.29 -22.60 -0.77
C LYS A 159 -8.66 -22.53 0.63
N GLU A 160 -9.25 -23.18 1.60
CA GLU A 160 -8.90 -23.04 3.02
C GLU A 160 -7.41 -23.31 3.34
N ASP A 161 -6.81 -24.35 2.76
CA ASP A 161 -5.39 -24.68 3.01
C ASP A 161 -4.46 -23.56 2.53
N LEU A 162 -4.74 -22.96 1.37
CA LEU A 162 -4.00 -21.83 0.84
C LEU A 162 -4.21 -20.59 1.71
N TYR A 163 -5.44 -20.34 2.13
CA TYR A 163 -5.76 -19.24 3.03
C TYR A 163 -4.93 -19.31 4.31
N GLN A 164 -4.95 -20.43 5.02
CA GLN A 164 -4.20 -20.59 6.27
C GLN A 164 -2.68 -20.48 6.05
N HIS A 165 -2.18 -21.05 4.96
CA HIS A 165 -0.75 -20.98 4.63
C HIS A 165 -0.29 -19.54 4.40
N TYR A 166 -0.96 -18.80 3.53
CA TYR A 166 -0.57 -17.43 3.17
C TYR A 166 -0.90 -16.40 4.26
N LEU A 167 -1.96 -16.62 5.03
CA LEU A 167 -2.22 -15.82 6.24
C LEU A 167 -1.07 -15.93 7.25
N LYS A 168 -0.50 -17.13 7.43
CA LYS A 168 0.69 -17.30 8.27
C LYS A 168 1.90 -16.58 7.67
N GLN A 169 2.12 -16.70 6.36
CA GLN A 169 3.26 -16.05 5.69
C GLN A 169 3.14 -14.52 5.70
N SER A 170 1.94 -13.97 5.72
CA SER A 170 1.74 -12.52 5.82
C SER A 170 2.33 -11.91 7.10
N GLY A 171 2.63 -12.71 8.10
CA GLY A 171 3.36 -12.32 9.31
C GLY A 171 4.88 -12.26 9.17
N ASN A 172 5.45 -12.59 8.02
CA ASN A 172 6.90 -12.71 7.80
C ASN A 172 7.67 -11.38 7.96
N TRP A 173 7.02 -10.22 7.79
CA TRP A 173 7.62 -8.92 8.08
C TRP A 173 8.20 -8.87 9.50
N LYS A 174 7.64 -9.62 10.47
CA LYS A 174 8.09 -9.71 11.87
C LYS A 174 9.50 -10.32 12.01
N ASN A 175 9.95 -11.09 11.01
CA ASN A 175 11.29 -11.71 11.02
C ASN A 175 12.43 -10.70 10.81
N LEU A 176 12.13 -9.52 10.24
CA LEU A 176 13.06 -8.40 10.16
C LEU A 176 12.79 -7.32 11.22
N TRP A 177 11.82 -7.52 12.11
CA TRP A 177 11.57 -6.60 13.20
C TRP A 177 12.52 -6.85 14.37
N ARG A 178 13.41 -5.87 14.63
CA ARG A 178 14.39 -5.91 15.70
C ARG A 178 13.86 -5.16 16.93
N ASP A 179 13.40 -5.89 17.92
CA ASP A 179 12.72 -5.35 19.11
C ASP A 179 13.62 -4.49 20.01
N ASP A 180 14.93 -4.75 20.05
CA ASP A 180 15.89 -4.09 20.94
C ASP A 180 16.52 -2.83 20.35
N TYR A 181 16.37 -2.58 19.06
CA TYR A 181 16.94 -1.41 18.41
C TYR A 181 16.13 -0.14 18.75
N GLU A 182 16.83 0.94 19.06
CA GLU A 182 16.22 2.22 19.43
C GLU A 182 16.82 3.36 18.59
N HIS A 183 15.96 4.22 18.05
CA HIS A 183 16.35 5.43 17.35
C HIS A 183 15.36 6.56 17.61
N ALA A 184 15.91 7.76 17.90
CA ALA A 184 15.16 9.00 18.13
C ALA A 184 14.06 8.91 19.23
N GLY A 185 14.12 7.90 20.12
CA GLY A 185 13.14 7.65 21.19
C GLY A 185 12.05 6.66 20.81
N ALA A 186 12.06 6.10 19.61
CA ALA A 186 11.23 4.98 19.22
C ALA A 186 12.03 3.66 19.27
N LYS A 187 11.37 2.57 19.62
CA LYS A 187 11.98 1.25 19.77
C LYS A 187 11.31 0.24 18.85
N GLY A 188 12.12 -0.66 18.26
CA GLY A 188 11.69 -1.66 17.30
C GLY A 188 11.66 -1.11 15.87
N PHE A 189 12.38 -1.77 14.95
CA PHE A 189 12.50 -1.35 13.55
C PHE A 189 12.71 -2.56 12.64
N ILE A 190 12.22 -2.45 11.41
CA ILE A 190 12.60 -3.37 10.33
C ILE A 190 14.07 -3.11 9.98
N LEU A 191 14.94 -4.09 10.22
CA LEU A 191 16.39 -3.94 10.05
C LEU A 191 17.02 -5.15 9.35
N PRO A 192 18.24 -4.96 8.77
CA PRO A 192 18.92 -6.03 8.06
C PRO A 192 19.30 -7.20 8.96
N ARG A 193 19.09 -8.42 8.44
CA ARG A 193 19.62 -9.68 8.96
C ARG A 193 20.42 -10.40 7.89
N ASP A 194 21.47 -11.11 8.29
CA ASP A 194 22.19 -12.01 7.40
C ASP A 194 21.49 -13.39 7.29
N GLU A 195 21.98 -14.27 6.42
CA GLU A 195 21.46 -15.63 6.24
C GLU A 195 21.54 -16.50 7.52
N LYS A 196 22.42 -16.16 8.45
CA LYS A 196 22.61 -16.87 9.71
C LYS A 196 21.68 -16.32 10.82
N GLY A 197 20.91 -15.29 10.51
CA GLY A 197 20.00 -14.66 11.46
C GLY A 197 20.62 -13.60 12.35
N ASN A 198 21.86 -13.18 12.10
CA ASN A 198 22.48 -12.11 12.87
C ASN A 198 21.98 -10.74 12.40
N TRP A 199 21.74 -9.85 13.36
CA TRP A 199 21.41 -8.46 13.07
C TRP A 199 22.63 -7.66 12.63
N LEU A 200 22.43 -6.73 11.72
CA LEU A 200 23.46 -5.82 11.21
C LEU A 200 23.06 -4.38 11.52
N ASP A 201 23.89 -3.68 12.27
CA ASP A 201 23.65 -2.26 12.62
C ASP A 201 24.00 -1.34 11.45
N GLU A 202 25.07 -1.68 10.75
CA GLU A 202 25.55 -0.99 9.56
C GLU A 202 25.69 -2.00 8.43
N ILE A 203 25.41 -1.54 7.23
CA ILE A 203 25.55 -2.32 6.01
C ILE A 203 26.33 -1.55 4.96
N THR A 204 27.05 -2.28 4.12
CA THR A 204 27.86 -1.70 3.08
C THR A 204 27.12 -1.78 1.74
N PHE A 205 26.90 -0.65 1.11
CA PHE A 205 26.49 -0.63 -0.28
C PHE A 205 27.71 -1.01 -1.14
N GLY A 206 27.61 -2.12 -1.83
CA GLY A 206 28.70 -2.60 -2.69
C GLY A 206 28.17 -3.55 -3.74
N LYS A 207 28.35 -3.21 -4.99
CA LYS A 207 27.96 -3.85 -6.24
C LYS A 207 26.62 -3.37 -6.80
N SER A 208 26.52 -2.13 -7.19
CA SER A 208 25.68 -1.79 -8.32
C SER A 208 26.48 -1.95 -9.61
N ASN A 209 25.82 -2.19 -10.73
CA ASN A 209 26.41 -2.10 -12.08
C ASN A 209 26.91 -0.68 -12.41
N ILE A 210 26.73 0.25 -11.51
CA ILE A 210 27.24 1.61 -11.58
C ILE A 210 28.58 1.62 -10.84
N GLN A 211 29.67 1.99 -11.49
CA GLN A 211 31.02 2.12 -10.91
C GLN A 211 31.05 3.25 -9.88
N LYS A 212 30.49 3.02 -8.71
CA LYS A 212 30.48 3.99 -7.62
C LYS A 212 31.20 3.42 -6.40
N PRO A 213 31.85 4.28 -5.58
CA PRO A 213 32.53 3.84 -4.38
C PRO A 213 31.58 3.13 -3.43
N THR A 214 32.09 2.09 -2.78
CA THR A 214 31.38 1.46 -1.65
C THR A 214 31.29 2.44 -0.49
N PHE A 215 30.18 2.42 0.24
CA PHE A 215 30.02 3.17 1.48
C PHE A 215 29.20 2.36 2.47
N THR A 216 29.45 2.60 3.75
CA THR A 216 28.70 2.01 4.85
C THR A 216 27.63 2.99 5.31
N TYR A 217 26.44 2.50 5.63
CA TYR A 217 25.31 3.29 6.08
C TYR A 217 24.41 2.51 7.05
N THR A 218 23.62 3.21 7.84
CA THR A 218 22.49 2.63 8.57
C THR A 218 21.20 2.83 7.78
N PRO A 219 20.36 1.80 7.58
CA PRO A 219 19.10 1.94 6.86
C PRO A 219 17.98 2.59 7.68
N VAL A 220 18.24 3.00 8.93
CA VAL A 220 17.22 3.57 9.84
C VAL A 220 16.69 4.89 9.31
N THR A 221 17.61 5.74 8.83
CA THR A 221 17.29 6.97 8.11
C THR A 221 17.91 6.92 6.72
N PHE A 222 17.30 7.62 5.78
CA PHE A 222 17.87 7.71 4.44
C PHE A 222 18.96 8.79 4.42
N GLU A 223 20.16 8.41 4.85
CA GLU A 223 21.33 9.26 4.80
C GLU A 223 22.43 8.59 3.99
N GLY A 224 22.85 9.23 2.92
CA GLY A 224 23.90 8.72 2.07
C GLY A 224 24.52 9.81 1.21
N PRO A 225 25.68 9.53 0.57
CA PRO A 225 26.26 10.45 -0.40
C PRO A 225 25.25 10.82 -1.50
N TRP A 226 25.38 11.99 -2.10
CA TRP A 226 24.49 12.49 -3.17
C TRP A 226 24.34 11.55 -4.38
N TYR A 227 25.31 10.63 -4.60
CA TYR A 227 25.29 9.61 -5.65
C TYR A 227 24.66 8.28 -5.21
N THR A 228 24.06 8.21 -4.03
CA THR A 228 23.48 6.99 -3.48
C THR A 228 22.40 6.45 -4.42
N PRO A 229 22.53 5.22 -4.91
CA PRO A 229 21.51 4.59 -5.73
C PRO A 229 20.42 4.01 -4.82
N TRP A 230 19.61 4.86 -4.27
CA TRP A 230 18.59 4.53 -3.27
C TRP A 230 17.53 3.52 -3.73
N TRP A 231 17.42 3.30 -5.04
CA TRP A 231 16.63 2.22 -5.64
C TRP A 231 17.29 0.81 -5.55
N ASP A 232 18.52 0.69 -5.09
CA ASP A 232 19.26 -0.57 -5.01
C ASP A 232 19.71 -0.93 -3.59
N MET A 233 19.32 -0.13 -2.61
CA MET A 233 19.75 -0.30 -1.22
C MET A 233 18.96 -1.41 -0.52
N PHE A 234 19.09 -1.51 0.79
CA PHE A 234 18.32 -2.44 1.61
C PHE A 234 16.81 -2.18 1.53
N PHE A 235 16.43 -0.90 1.51
CA PHE A 235 15.10 -0.47 1.11
C PHE A 235 15.15 0.19 -0.27
N TYR A 236 14.13 -0.09 -1.07
CA TYR A 236 13.89 0.63 -2.30
C TYR A 236 13.28 1.99 -1.96
N GLU A 237 13.99 3.05 -2.29
CA GLU A 237 13.54 4.45 -2.18
C GLU A 237 12.94 4.84 -0.82
N ALA A 238 13.36 4.21 0.27
CA ALA A 238 12.81 4.47 1.59
C ALA A 238 13.82 4.18 2.70
N SER A 239 13.38 4.42 3.92
CA SER A 239 14.11 4.15 5.15
C SER A 239 13.40 3.11 6.02
N SER A 240 14.05 2.67 7.09
CA SER A 240 13.44 1.83 8.10
C SER A 240 12.29 2.54 8.83
N TRP A 241 12.36 3.86 9.00
CA TRP A 241 11.25 4.63 9.58
C TRP A 241 9.97 4.47 8.77
N GLU A 242 10.06 4.54 7.45
CA GLU A 242 8.93 4.42 6.53
C GLU A 242 8.42 2.98 6.46
N TYR A 243 9.31 2.01 6.18
CA TYR A 243 8.90 0.61 6.06
C TYR A 243 8.47 -0.03 7.39
N SER A 244 8.96 0.46 8.53
CA SER A 244 8.47 0.00 9.83
C SER A 244 7.06 0.52 10.18
N LEU A 245 6.46 1.36 9.34
CA LEU A 245 5.09 1.84 9.43
C LEU A 245 4.22 1.40 8.22
N SER A 246 4.83 0.77 7.21
CA SER A 246 4.14 0.33 5.98
C SER A 246 3.68 -1.13 6.08
N ILE A 247 2.81 -1.41 7.07
CA ILE A 247 2.23 -2.75 7.30
C ILE A 247 0.69 -2.65 7.27
N PRO A 248 0.09 -2.37 6.11
CA PRO A 248 -1.35 -2.03 6.02
C PRO A 248 -2.28 -3.21 6.33
N HIS A 249 -1.80 -4.43 6.20
CA HIS A 249 -2.56 -5.65 6.44
C HIS A 249 -2.53 -6.14 7.89
N ASP A 250 -1.59 -5.65 8.72
CA ASP A 250 -1.42 -6.07 10.11
C ASP A 250 -1.07 -4.88 11.03
N VAL A 251 -1.85 -3.78 10.94
CA VAL A 251 -1.65 -2.60 11.80
C VAL A 251 -1.81 -2.95 13.29
N PRO A 252 -2.76 -3.80 13.72
CA PRO A 252 -2.80 -4.25 15.11
C PRO A 252 -1.52 -4.95 15.57
N GLY A 253 -0.97 -5.86 14.77
CA GLY A 253 0.31 -6.52 15.06
C GLY A 253 1.48 -5.54 15.08
N LEU A 254 1.45 -4.50 14.26
CA LEU A 254 2.44 -3.42 14.29
C LEU A 254 2.35 -2.60 15.58
N ILE A 255 1.15 -2.27 16.03
CA ILE A 255 0.92 -1.59 17.33
C ILE A 255 1.47 -2.43 18.49
N GLU A 256 1.20 -3.74 18.48
CA GLU A 256 1.75 -4.67 19.47
C GLU A 256 3.28 -4.67 19.45
N LYS A 257 3.91 -4.77 18.26
CA LYS A 257 5.36 -4.73 18.08
C LYS A 257 5.99 -3.42 18.52
N CYS A 258 5.30 -2.31 18.41
CA CYS A 258 5.73 -1.02 18.95
C CYS A 258 5.58 -0.91 20.48
N GLY A 259 4.95 -1.90 21.13
CA GLY A 259 4.75 -1.95 22.58
C GLY A 259 3.47 -1.27 23.04
N GLY A 260 2.43 -1.27 22.20
CA GLY A 260 1.08 -0.80 22.48
C GLY A 260 0.77 0.60 21.96
N ALA A 261 -0.50 0.98 22.09
CA ALA A 261 -1.07 2.17 21.49
C ALA A 261 -0.34 3.49 21.85
N GLU A 262 0.02 3.67 23.11
CA GLU A 262 0.71 4.91 23.55
C GLU A 262 2.09 5.07 22.91
N LYS A 263 2.86 3.98 22.83
CA LYS A 263 4.20 4.00 22.21
C LYS A 263 4.11 4.14 20.72
N PHE A 264 3.10 3.53 20.11
CA PHE A 264 2.84 3.66 18.68
C PHE A 264 2.44 5.10 18.32
N GLU A 265 1.59 5.75 19.12
CA GLU A 265 1.26 7.16 18.94
C GLU A 265 2.51 8.05 19.03
N ALA A 266 3.31 7.87 20.09
CA ALA A 266 4.56 8.61 20.25
C ALA A 266 5.52 8.40 19.07
N ARG A 267 5.59 7.18 18.52
CA ARG A 267 6.37 6.88 17.31
C ARG A 267 5.85 7.64 16.10
N LEU A 268 4.55 7.69 15.90
CA LEU A 268 3.95 8.48 14.79
C LEU A 268 4.27 9.97 14.95
N ASP A 269 4.19 10.51 16.16
CA ASP A 269 4.54 11.90 16.41
C ASP A 269 6.01 12.18 16.11
N ILE A 270 6.92 11.32 16.54
CA ILE A 270 8.34 11.43 16.20
C ILE A 270 8.54 11.37 14.69
N PHE A 271 7.86 10.46 14.00
CA PHE A 271 7.97 10.28 12.56
C PHE A 271 7.64 11.56 11.78
N PHE A 272 6.52 12.21 12.14
CA PHE A 272 6.11 13.46 11.49
C PHE A 272 6.92 14.67 11.98
N ASP A 273 7.06 14.83 13.29
CA ASP A 273 7.62 16.06 13.88
C ASP A 273 9.13 16.17 13.68
N ARG A 274 9.84 15.03 13.53
CA ARG A 274 11.27 14.99 13.23
C ARG A 274 11.59 14.96 11.72
N GLY A 275 10.57 14.94 10.86
CA GLY A 275 10.75 14.94 9.41
C GLY A 275 11.24 13.62 8.83
N PHE A 276 10.97 12.49 9.48
CA PHE A 276 11.24 11.17 8.91
C PHE A 276 10.18 10.76 7.88
N PHE A 277 9.02 11.41 7.91
CA PHE A 277 7.97 11.25 6.92
C PHE A 277 8.36 11.88 5.59
N ASN A 278 8.21 11.14 4.52
CA ASN A 278 8.44 11.61 3.17
C ASN A 278 7.18 11.44 2.32
N VAL A 279 6.54 12.56 1.92
CA VAL A 279 5.32 12.54 1.12
C VAL A 279 5.60 12.38 -0.37
N ASN A 280 6.85 12.61 -0.80
CA ASN A 280 7.23 12.49 -2.19
C ASN A 280 7.64 11.06 -2.59
N ASN A 281 7.31 10.08 -1.73
CA ASN A 281 7.46 8.67 -2.03
C ASN A 281 6.38 7.81 -1.33
N GLU A 282 5.91 6.79 -2.01
CA GLU A 282 4.66 6.08 -1.76
C GLU A 282 4.64 5.16 -0.53
N PRO A 283 5.74 4.58 -0.04
CA PRO A 283 5.71 3.75 1.18
C PRO A 283 5.08 4.44 2.39
N SER A 284 5.15 5.77 2.44
CA SER A 284 4.62 6.59 3.53
C SER A 284 3.14 6.97 3.38
N PHE A 285 2.46 6.63 2.29
CA PHE A 285 1.11 7.10 1.97
C PHE A 285 0.05 6.74 3.01
N LEU A 286 0.13 5.55 3.62
CA LEU A 286 -0.78 5.14 4.69
C LEU A 286 -0.47 5.84 6.02
N SER A 287 0.77 6.22 6.26
CA SER A 287 1.24 6.63 7.60
C SER A 287 0.42 7.73 8.27
N PRO A 288 -0.07 8.77 7.57
CA PRO A 288 -0.93 9.78 8.17
C PRO A 288 -2.27 9.23 8.68
N CYS A 289 -2.73 8.11 8.14
CA CYS A 289 -4.00 7.48 8.49
C CYS A 289 -3.88 6.49 9.66
N LEU A 290 -2.68 6.17 10.15
CA LEU A 290 -2.48 5.16 11.19
C LEU A 290 -3.11 5.51 12.55
N TYR A 291 -3.43 6.77 12.80
CA TYR A 291 -4.14 7.19 14.02
C TYR A 291 -5.60 6.68 14.08
N HIS A 292 -6.17 6.16 12.97
CA HIS A 292 -7.47 5.49 12.99
C HIS A 292 -7.48 4.26 13.90
N TRP A 293 -6.40 3.48 13.92
CA TRP A 293 -6.24 2.31 14.79
C TRP A 293 -5.94 2.66 16.26
N LEU A 294 -5.74 3.95 16.54
CA LEU A 294 -5.59 4.50 17.89
C LEU A 294 -6.86 5.20 18.40
N GLU A 295 -8.00 5.01 17.71
CA GLU A 295 -9.27 5.68 18.02
C GLU A 295 -9.21 7.22 17.94
N LYS A 296 -8.25 7.74 17.14
CA LYS A 296 -7.97 9.18 17.00
C LYS A 296 -7.97 9.66 15.55
N PRO A 297 -9.06 9.42 14.75
CA PRO A 297 -9.10 9.80 13.34
C PRO A 297 -8.92 11.32 13.12
N TYR A 298 -9.22 12.13 14.12
CA TYR A 298 -8.97 13.57 14.05
C TYR A 298 -7.48 13.92 13.90
N ARG A 299 -6.57 13.12 14.46
CA ARG A 299 -5.12 13.31 14.30
C ARG A 299 -4.66 12.98 12.87
N SER A 300 -5.26 11.95 12.26
CA SER A 300 -5.04 11.67 10.83
C SER A 300 -5.43 12.88 9.99
N SER A 301 -6.60 13.46 10.24
CA SER A 301 -7.06 14.65 9.54
C SER A 301 -6.10 15.86 9.73
N ASP A 302 -5.59 16.07 10.93
CA ASP A 302 -4.59 17.12 11.19
C ASP A 302 -3.33 16.93 10.37
N ARG A 303 -2.74 15.71 10.37
CA ARG A 303 -1.52 15.41 9.62
C ARG A 303 -1.73 15.52 8.11
N ILE A 304 -2.85 15.02 7.59
CA ILE A 304 -3.19 15.10 6.16
C ILE A 304 -3.29 16.55 5.72
N HIS A 305 -4.02 17.40 6.46
CA HIS A 305 -4.15 18.82 6.14
C HIS A 305 -2.80 19.55 6.19
N GLU A 306 -1.94 19.26 7.17
CA GLU A 306 -0.59 19.81 7.25
C GLU A 306 0.27 19.41 6.05
N ILE A 307 0.23 18.12 5.66
CA ILE A 307 0.98 17.59 4.53
C ILE A 307 0.53 18.26 3.23
N ILE A 308 -0.77 18.33 2.99
CA ILE A 308 -1.31 18.93 1.76
C ILE A 308 -0.96 20.42 1.70
N ALA A 309 -1.21 21.17 2.77
CA ALA A 309 -0.93 22.61 2.81
C ALA A 309 0.56 22.96 2.61
N LYS A 310 1.46 22.06 3.02
CA LYS A 310 2.90 22.28 2.92
C LYS A 310 3.49 21.85 1.58
N ASN A 311 2.96 20.77 0.98
CA ASN A 311 3.67 20.07 -0.09
C ASN A 311 2.93 20.09 -1.44
N TYR A 312 1.63 20.39 -1.47
CA TYR A 312 0.84 20.45 -2.69
C TYR A 312 0.42 21.89 -3.01
N ASN A 313 0.34 22.22 -4.29
CA ASN A 313 -0.14 23.53 -4.75
C ASN A 313 -0.70 23.41 -6.18
N ASP A 314 -1.35 24.50 -6.66
CA ASP A 314 -1.96 24.57 -7.99
C ASP A 314 -1.03 25.05 -9.11
N GLY A 315 0.27 25.12 -8.83
CA GLY A 315 1.28 25.50 -9.82
C GLY A 315 1.72 24.35 -10.75
N PRO A 316 2.55 24.65 -11.74
CA PRO A 316 3.06 23.65 -12.69
C PRO A 316 3.87 22.51 -12.06
N ILE A 317 4.41 22.72 -10.86
CA ILE A 317 5.15 21.73 -10.06
C ILE A 317 4.39 21.50 -8.75
N GLY A 318 3.07 21.28 -8.84
CA GLY A 318 2.16 21.22 -7.70
C GLY A 318 2.24 19.94 -6.88
N LEU A 319 2.90 18.89 -7.37
CA LEU A 319 3.12 17.64 -6.65
C LEU A 319 4.49 17.65 -5.94
N PRO A 320 4.60 17.01 -4.77
CA PRO A 320 5.86 16.98 -4.00
C PRO A 320 6.94 16.07 -4.57
N GLY A 321 6.59 15.15 -5.49
CA GLY A 321 7.49 14.18 -6.13
C GLY A 321 7.03 13.82 -7.54
N ASN A 322 7.50 12.69 -8.05
CA ASN A 322 6.96 12.09 -9.27
C ASN A 322 5.54 11.57 -8.99
N ASP A 323 4.68 11.62 -10.01
CA ASP A 323 3.28 11.18 -9.85
C ASP A 323 3.12 9.66 -9.89
N ASP A 324 4.09 8.96 -10.43
CA ASP A 324 4.19 7.50 -10.56
C ASP A 324 2.87 6.85 -11.00
N SER A 325 2.52 7.13 -12.25
CA SER A 325 1.27 6.68 -12.90
C SER A 325 0.00 7.08 -12.12
N GLY A 326 0.00 8.29 -11.55
CA GLY A 326 -1.15 8.85 -10.85
C GLY A 326 -1.24 8.50 -9.37
N ALA A 327 -0.25 7.83 -8.79
CA ALA A 327 -0.31 7.40 -7.39
C ALA A 327 -0.40 8.60 -6.43
N MET A 328 0.45 9.61 -6.64
CA MET A 328 0.50 10.80 -5.80
C MET A 328 -0.70 11.72 -6.02
N SER A 329 -1.16 11.89 -7.26
CA SER A 329 -2.39 12.62 -7.58
C SER A 329 -3.61 11.95 -6.98
N SER A 330 -3.68 10.61 -7.01
CA SER A 330 -4.78 9.84 -6.43
C SER A 330 -4.78 9.91 -4.90
N TRP A 331 -3.60 9.95 -4.27
CA TRP A 331 -3.47 10.20 -2.83
C TRP A 331 -4.10 11.54 -2.44
N LEU A 332 -3.76 12.61 -3.18
CA LEU A 332 -4.37 13.93 -2.98
C LEU A 332 -5.88 13.90 -3.22
N ALA A 333 -6.34 13.30 -4.32
CA ALA A 333 -7.75 13.22 -4.66
C ALA A 333 -8.56 12.51 -3.58
N PHE A 334 -8.09 11.38 -3.07
CA PHE A 334 -8.74 10.67 -1.97
C PHE A 334 -8.87 11.55 -0.72
N HIS A 335 -7.79 12.21 -0.32
CA HIS A 335 -7.84 13.06 0.87
C HIS A 335 -8.67 14.33 0.66
N MET A 336 -8.73 14.88 -0.55
CA MET A 336 -9.66 15.97 -0.87
C MET A 336 -11.12 15.53 -0.71
N MET A 337 -11.44 14.29 -1.07
CA MET A 337 -12.79 13.72 -0.91
C MET A 337 -13.08 13.28 0.54
N GLY A 338 -12.07 13.21 1.40
CA GLY A 338 -12.18 12.72 2.78
C GLY A 338 -12.16 11.22 2.92
N LEU A 339 -11.59 10.51 1.95
CA LEU A 339 -11.41 9.06 1.98
C LEU A 339 -9.93 8.68 1.89
N TYR A 340 -9.59 7.44 2.27
CA TYR A 340 -8.32 6.82 1.94
C TYR A 340 -8.47 5.29 1.83
N PRO A 341 -8.07 4.66 0.72
CA PRO A 341 -8.20 3.21 0.56
C PRO A 341 -7.16 2.47 1.40
N ASN A 342 -7.55 1.32 1.95
CA ASN A 342 -6.59 0.33 2.39
C ASN A 342 -6.58 -0.78 1.33
N ALA A 343 -5.65 -0.71 0.37
CA ALA A 343 -5.66 -1.54 -0.83
C ALA A 343 -5.69 -3.04 -0.50
N GLY A 344 -6.38 -3.85 -1.32
CA GLY A 344 -6.60 -5.27 -1.03
C GLY A 344 -7.60 -5.55 0.09
N GLN A 345 -8.26 -4.51 0.60
CA GLN A 345 -9.34 -4.57 1.59
C GLN A 345 -10.57 -3.79 1.10
N ASP A 346 -11.74 -4.15 1.59
CA ASP A 346 -13.02 -3.67 1.05
C ASP A 346 -13.51 -2.34 1.63
N TYR A 347 -12.65 -1.55 2.27
CA TYR A 347 -13.03 -0.31 2.95
C TYR A 347 -12.12 0.87 2.65
N TYR A 348 -12.62 2.05 2.95
CA TYR A 348 -11.93 3.34 2.90
C TYR A 348 -12.00 4.01 4.26
N LEU A 349 -10.88 4.52 4.76
CA LEU A 349 -10.82 5.33 5.97
C LEU A 349 -11.46 6.69 5.71
N ILE A 350 -12.23 7.20 6.69
CA ILE A 350 -12.92 8.49 6.59
C ILE A 350 -12.09 9.55 7.31
N ASN A 351 -11.63 10.53 6.56
CA ASN A 351 -10.90 11.70 7.05
C ASN A 351 -11.71 12.98 6.83
N THR A 352 -11.26 14.09 7.37
CA THR A 352 -11.85 15.39 7.06
C THR A 352 -11.59 15.74 5.60
N PRO A 353 -12.63 15.91 4.76
CA PRO A 353 -12.46 16.32 3.38
C PRO A 353 -12.00 17.78 3.28
N LEU A 354 -11.40 18.14 2.13
CA LEU A 354 -11.11 19.51 1.76
C LEU A 354 -12.24 20.13 0.94
N LEU A 355 -13.15 19.32 0.42
CA LEU A 355 -14.28 19.73 -0.40
C LEU A 355 -15.57 19.71 0.42
N GLU A 356 -16.44 20.69 0.18
CA GLU A 356 -17.77 20.72 0.81
C GLU A 356 -18.67 19.58 0.33
N GLU A 357 -18.50 19.19 -0.93
CA GLU A 357 -19.27 18.13 -1.56
C GLU A 357 -18.43 17.36 -2.59
N THR A 358 -18.59 16.04 -2.61
CA THR A 358 -18.09 15.13 -3.65
C THR A 358 -19.21 14.24 -4.12
N ILE A 359 -19.39 14.09 -5.42
CA ILE A 359 -20.43 13.24 -6.02
C ILE A 359 -19.78 12.18 -6.92
N PHE A 360 -19.92 10.92 -6.56
CA PHE A 360 -19.59 9.78 -7.41
C PHE A 360 -20.80 9.45 -8.29
N ARG A 361 -20.61 9.47 -9.61
CA ARG A 361 -21.57 8.94 -10.58
C ARG A 361 -21.14 7.53 -10.91
N LEU A 362 -21.89 6.55 -10.40
CA LEU A 362 -21.54 5.14 -10.46
C LEU A 362 -22.00 4.52 -11.77
N ASP A 363 -21.28 3.51 -12.27
CA ASP A 363 -21.60 2.82 -13.52
C ASP A 363 -22.98 2.14 -13.52
N ASN A 364 -23.50 1.79 -12.35
CA ASN A 364 -24.86 1.26 -12.19
C ASN A 364 -25.96 2.33 -12.29
N GLY A 365 -25.63 3.56 -12.66
CA GLY A 365 -26.54 4.70 -12.81
C GLY A 365 -26.94 5.38 -11.50
N LYS A 366 -26.46 4.92 -10.35
CA LYS A 366 -26.68 5.55 -9.05
C LYS A 366 -25.66 6.65 -8.78
N THR A 367 -25.87 7.39 -7.70
CA THR A 367 -24.91 8.36 -7.19
C THR A 367 -24.64 8.07 -5.72
N PHE A 368 -23.38 8.30 -5.32
CA PHE A 368 -23.01 8.37 -3.91
C PHE A 368 -22.44 9.76 -3.64
N LYS A 369 -22.93 10.42 -2.61
CA LYS A 369 -22.53 11.78 -2.27
C LYS A 369 -21.84 11.81 -0.91
N ILE A 370 -20.72 12.47 -0.82
CA ILE A 370 -20.10 12.87 0.45
C ILE A 370 -20.32 14.37 0.59
N SER A 371 -20.92 14.79 1.69
CA SER A 371 -21.19 16.21 1.95
C SER A 371 -20.82 16.59 3.39
N THR A 372 -20.46 17.85 3.57
CA THR A 372 -20.08 18.39 4.87
C THR A 372 -21.06 19.46 5.32
N GLN A 373 -21.33 19.54 6.61
CA GLN A 373 -22.12 20.57 7.23
C GLN A 373 -21.22 21.44 8.12
N GLY A 374 -20.97 22.66 7.69
CA GLY A 374 -20.21 23.65 8.43
C GLY A 374 -18.70 23.51 8.32
N LEU A 375 -18.19 22.88 7.25
CA LEU A 375 -16.75 22.81 6.95
C LEU A 375 -16.19 24.23 6.77
N SER A 376 -15.05 24.50 7.39
CA SER A 376 -14.27 25.72 7.24
C SER A 376 -12.89 25.53 7.86
N ASP A 377 -11.96 26.46 7.65
CA ASP A 377 -10.64 26.46 8.30
C ASP A 377 -10.69 26.32 9.83
N LYS A 378 -11.79 26.80 10.44
CA LYS A 378 -12.02 26.71 11.89
C LYS A 378 -12.81 25.49 12.32
N ASN A 379 -13.58 24.89 11.44
CA ASN A 379 -14.43 23.72 11.69
C ASN A 379 -13.95 22.54 10.87
N ARG A 380 -12.82 21.98 11.25
CA ARG A 380 -12.16 20.89 10.51
C ARG A 380 -12.24 19.52 11.18
N TYR A 381 -12.95 19.40 12.28
CA TYR A 381 -13.09 18.13 12.98
C TYR A 381 -14.50 17.56 12.82
N ILE A 382 -14.57 16.30 12.42
CA ILE A 382 -15.82 15.56 12.31
C ILE A 382 -16.44 15.42 13.70
N GLN A 383 -17.70 15.82 13.86
CA GLN A 383 -18.46 15.71 15.11
C GLN A 383 -19.37 14.48 15.11
N SER A 384 -19.99 14.23 13.98
CA SER A 384 -20.87 13.09 13.72
C SER A 384 -20.95 12.82 12.24
N VAL A 385 -21.29 11.60 11.90
CA VAL A 385 -21.52 11.17 10.51
C VAL A 385 -22.85 10.46 10.43
N THR A 386 -23.55 10.64 9.32
CA THR A 386 -24.71 9.83 8.94
C THR A 386 -24.48 9.22 7.56
N LEU A 387 -24.87 7.95 7.42
CA LEU A 387 -24.93 7.24 6.14
C LEU A 387 -26.40 6.97 5.82
N ASN A 388 -26.90 7.52 4.71
CA ASN A 388 -28.29 7.39 4.29
C ASN A 388 -29.32 7.78 5.37
N GLY A 389 -28.98 8.80 6.18
CA GLY A 389 -29.84 9.31 7.26
C GLY A 389 -29.66 8.63 8.60
N GLU A 390 -29.00 7.49 8.67
CA GLU A 390 -28.72 6.76 9.91
C GLU A 390 -27.38 7.18 10.52
N THR A 391 -27.30 7.19 11.87
CA THR A 391 -26.03 7.47 12.56
C THR A 391 -24.95 6.48 12.19
N TYR A 392 -23.79 6.99 11.81
CA TYR A 392 -22.62 6.20 11.39
C TYR A 392 -21.42 6.46 12.30
N PRO A 393 -21.14 5.55 13.26
CA PRO A 393 -20.11 5.79 14.28
C PRO A 393 -18.69 5.40 13.82
N TYR A 394 -18.55 4.75 12.66
CA TYR A 394 -17.31 4.16 12.20
C TYR A 394 -16.42 5.16 11.47
N SER A 395 -15.10 5.03 11.63
CA SER A 395 -14.11 5.84 10.92
C SER A 395 -13.65 5.25 9.57
N ALA A 396 -14.34 4.23 9.09
CA ALA A 396 -14.17 3.68 7.74
C ALA A 396 -15.52 3.35 7.11
N ILE A 397 -15.59 3.31 5.79
CA ILE A 397 -16.78 2.95 5.01
C ILE A 397 -16.45 1.84 4.02
N ARG A 398 -17.33 0.86 3.86
CA ARG A 398 -17.12 -0.24 2.92
C ARG A 398 -17.36 0.17 1.48
N HIS A 399 -16.62 -0.45 0.56
CA HIS A 399 -16.81 -0.25 -0.87
C HIS A 399 -18.28 -0.51 -1.30
N LYS A 400 -18.87 -1.61 -0.80
CA LYS A 400 -20.27 -1.95 -1.09
C LYS A 400 -21.26 -0.87 -0.70
N ASP A 401 -21.01 -0.14 0.40
CA ASP A 401 -21.91 0.92 0.86
C ASP A 401 -21.86 2.14 -0.08
N ILE A 402 -20.71 2.39 -0.70
CA ILE A 402 -20.54 3.44 -1.70
C ILE A 402 -21.23 3.07 -3.01
N ILE A 403 -20.97 1.87 -3.54
CA ILE A 403 -21.49 1.46 -4.85
C ILE A 403 -22.99 1.18 -4.86
N THR A 404 -23.62 1.00 -3.70
CA THR A 404 -25.09 0.93 -3.60
C THR A 404 -25.77 2.27 -3.81
N GLY A 405 -25.00 3.35 -3.80
CA GLY A 405 -25.50 4.73 -3.87
C GLY A 405 -26.02 5.26 -2.52
N GLY A 406 -26.19 6.55 -2.43
CA GLY A 406 -26.67 7.19 -1.21
C GLY A 406 -25.89 8.43 -0.83
N GLU A 407 -25.83 8.74 0.47
CA GLU A 407 -25.18 9.94 0.97
C GLU A 407 -24.48 9.70 2.32
N LEU A 408 -23.23 10.17 2.41
CA LEU A 408 -22.47 10.29 3.65
C LEU A 408 -22.39 11.76 4.05
N ILE A 409 -22.97 12.13 5.19
CA ILE A 409 -22.96 13.52 5.67
C ILE A 409 -22.07 13.64 6.89
N LEU A 410 -21.08 14.52 6.81
CA LEU A 410 -20.14 14.80 7.89
C LEU A 410 -20.49 16.16 8.53
N LYS A 411 -20.87 16.16 9.80
CA LYS A 411 -21.06 17.39 10.57
C LYS A 411 -19.72 17.83 11.16
N MET A 412 -19.32 19.06 10.87
CA MET A 412 -18.01 19.58 11.23
C MET A 412 -18.06 20.50 12.45
N GLY A 413 -16.95 20.58 13.19
CA GLY A 413 -16.81 21.45 14.35
C GLY A 413 -15.37 21.89 14.63
N LYS A 414 -15.23 22.74 15.66
CA LYS A 414 -13.97 23.43 15.97
C LYS A 414 -12.96 22.59 16.78
N LYS A 415 -13.42 21.55 17.41
CA LYS A 415 -12.61 20.73 18.33
C LYS A 415 -12.75 19.25 17.97
N PRO A 416 -11.76 18.44 18.25
CA PRO A 416 -11.89 16.98 18.18
C PRO A 416 -13.13 16.49 18.94
N SER A 417 -13.72 15.41 18.45
CA SER A 417 -14.91 14.77 19.02
C SER A 417 -14.63 13.31 19.39
N GLU A 418 -15.63 12.65 19.93
CA GLU A 418 -15.59 11.20 20.24
C GLU A 418 -16.01 10.34 19.02
N TRP A 419 -16.30 10.94 17.85
CA TRP A 419 -16.67 10.19 16.66
C TRP A 419 -15.48 9.41 16.10
N GLY A 420 -15.77 8.23 15.55
CA GLY A 420 -14.79 7.43 14.81
C GLY A 420 -13.81 6.66 15.69
N LYS A 421 -14.10 6.47 16.97
CA LYS A 421 -13.32 5.58 17.83
C LYS A 421 -13.40 4.11 17.41
N GLN A 422 -14.39 3.76 16.61
CA GLN A 422 -14.51 2.43 16.03
C GLN A 422 -14.07 2.49 14.57
N LEU A 423 -13.00 1.79 14.24
CA LEU A 423 -12.74 1.39 12.86
C LEU A 423 -13.82 0.38 12.49
N LEU A 424 -14.19 0.30 11.22
CA LEU A 424 -15.15 -0.66 10.74
C LEU A 424 -14.63 -2.09 10.99
N LEU A 425 -14.78 -2.58 12.20
CA LEU A 425 -14.46 -3.96 12.54
C LEU A 425 -15.73 -4.80 12.39
N ASN A 426 -15.66 -5.83 11.56
CA ASN A 426 -16.67 -6.87 11.54
C ASN A 426 -16.16 -8.04 12.37
N GLU A 427 -17.13 -8.76 12.98
CA GLU A 427 -16.89 -10.06 13.60
C GLU A 427 -16.24 -11.08 12.64
N GLU A 428 -16.31 -10.83 11.33
CA GLU A 428 -15.64 -11.60 10.28
C GLU A 428 -14.14 -11.26 10.14
N ASN A 429 -13.69 -10.07 10.52
CA ASN A 429 -12.28 -9.64 10.46
C ASN A 429 -11.49 -9.98 11.74
N GLU A 430 -12.18 -10.26 12.85
CA GLU A 430 -11.53 -10.84 14.04
C GLU A 430 -11.13 -12.32 13.82
N LYS A 431 -11.54 -12.91 12.69
CA LYS A 431 -11.22 -14.28 12.27
C LYS A 431 -10.30 -14.34 11.04
N LEU A 432 -9.78 -13.20 10.58
CA LEU A 432 -8.72 -13.13 9.58
C LEU A 432 -7.35 -13.17 10.23
#